data_8b44c2462dcd42114dac68ce0e14030c
#
_entry.id   8b44c2462dcd42114dac68ce0e14030c
#
_cell.length_a   1.000
_cell.length_b   1.000
_cell.length_c   1.000
_cell.angle_alpha   90.00
_cell.angle_beta   90.00
_cell.angle_gamma   90.00
#
_symmetry.space_group_name_H-M   'P 1'
#
loop_
_entity.id
_entity.type
_entity.pdbx_description
1 polymer ?
#
loop_
_entity_poly.entity_id
_entity_poly.type
_entity_poly.pdbx_seq_one_letter_code
_entity_poly.pdbx_strand_id
1 'polypeptide(L)'
;MLRIDEVKSFISISHQIKKDAITAGKYFGKKYAIGPNVYFEVARMLSTKEFSLSCELYVDGILKCKIDGIHFTDTAENIQDILYNLFSMYVEHIMKFDLYRLYLKAKNLNSEMFSIDDFNSLCETKSIEDLLVEINAPQGISYIATRYENFY
;
A
#
# COMPACT_ATOMS: atom_id res chain seq x y z
N MET A 1 7.86 -10.32 -3.86
CA MET A 1 8.63 -9.46 -2.96
C MET A 1 8.70 -8.05 -3.51
N LEU A 2 8.48 -7.05 -2.70
CA LEU A 2 8.51 -5.66 -3.14
C LEU A 2 9.94 -5.25 -3.49
N ARG A 3 10.14 -4.76 -4.71
CA ARG A 3 11.45 -4.29 -5.18
C ARG A 3 11.55 -2.78 -5.03
N ILE A 4 12.78 -2.27 -5.08
CA ILE A 4 13.02 -0.83 -5.03
C ILE A 4 12.33 -0.09 -6.20
N ASP A 5 12.22 -0.74 -7.35
CA ASP A 5 11.52 -0.20 -8.52
C ASP A 5 10.03 -0.03 -8.26
N GLU A 6 9.42 -0.92 -7.49
CA GLU A 6 8.02 -0.83 -7.10
C GLU A 6 7.79 0.34 -6.15
N VAL A 7 8.70 0.60 -5.21
CA VAL A 7 8.64 1.78 -4.34
C VAL A 7 8.71 3.05 -5.16
N LYS A 8 9.62 3.12 -6.13
CA LYS A 8 9.72 4.27 -7.04
C LYS A 8 8.44 4.46 -7.83
N SER A 9 7.78 3.38 -8.24
CA SER A 9 6.49 3.44 -8.93
C SER A 9 5.41 4.03 -8.03
N PHE A 10 5.37 3.68 -6.74
CA PHE A 10 4.44 4.28 -5.78
C PHE A 10 4.68 5.77 -5.59
N ILE A 11 5.93 6.19 -5.54
CA ILE A 11 6.30 7.61 -5.44
C ILE A 11 5.82 8.36 -6.68
N SER A 12 6.11 7.83 -7.87
CA SER A 12 5.70 8.41 -9.14
C SER A 12 4.19 8.54 -9.26
N ILE A 13 3.45 7.48 -8.90
CA ILE A 13 1.99 7.47 -8.89
C ILE A 13 1.45 8.49 -7.89
N SER A 14 2.03 8.60 -6.72
CA SER A 14 1.61 9.56 -5.69
C SER A 14 1.75 11.00 -6.17
N HIS A 15 2.85 11.34 -6.83
CA HIS A 15 3.03 12.65 -7.45
C HIS A 15 2.01 12.89 -8.57
N GLN A 16 1.75 11.87 -9.39
CA GLN A 16 0.78 11.98 -10.48
C GLN A 16 -0.65 12.16 -9.95
N ILE A 17 -1.03 11.43 -8.92
CA ILE A 17 -2.34 11.57 -8.27
C ILE A 17 -2.53 13.00 -7.77
N LYS A 18 -1.54 13.53 -7.08
CA LYS A 18 -1.59 14.89 -6.55
C LYS A 18 -1.75 15.92 -7.65
N LYS A 19 -0.94 15.82 -8.70
CA LYS A 19 -1.00 16.72 -9.85
C LYS A 19 -2.37 16.66 -10.53
N ASP A 20 -2.88 15.45 -10.77
CA ASP A 20 -4.16 15.24 -11.43
C ASP A 20 -5.32 15.76 -10.58
N ALA A 21 -5.28 15.52 -9.25
CA ALA A 21 -6.29 15.98 -8.32
C ALA A 21 -6.37 17.51 -8.24
N ILE A 22 -5.23 18.19 -8.23
CA ILE A 22 -5.16 19.65 -8.25
C ILE A 22 -5.72 20.19 -9.56
N THR A 23 -5.34 19.60 -10.69
CA THR A 23 -5.76 20.03 -12.02
C THR A 23 -7.26 19.83 -12.25
N ALA A 24 -7.79 18.67 -11.88
CA ALA A 24 -9.20 18.33 -12.07
C ALA A 24 -10.12 18.96 -11.03
N GLY A 25 -9.59 19.35 -9.88
CA GLY A 25 -10.37 19.95 -8.81
C GLY A 25 -11.43 19.00 -8.25
N LYS A 26 -12.65 19.51 -8.04
CA LYS A 26 -13.73 18.73 -7.41
C LYS A 26 -14.23 17.55 -8.22
N TYR A 27 -13.96 17.51 -9.51
CA TYR A 27 -14.40 16.43 -10.40
C TYR A 27 -13.36 15.33 -10.59
N PHE A 28 -12.33 15.34 -9.75
CA PHE A 28 -11.25 14.36 -9.87
C PHE A 28 -11.73 12.93 -9.61
N GLY A 29 -11.41 12.04 -10.54
CA GLY A 29 -11.60 10.61 -10.41
C GLY A 29 -10.80 9.92 -11.51
N LYS A 30 -9.89 9.00 -11.13
CA LYS A 30 -9.00 8.37 -12.09
C LYS A 30 -8.47 7.03 -11.56
N LYS A 31 -8.11 6.15 -12.50
CA LYS A 31 -7.49 4.85 -12.20
C LYS A 31 -5.97 4.93 -12.42
N TYR A 32 -5.23 4.30 -11.52
CA TYR A 32 -3.76 4.24 -11.57
C TYR A 32 -3.31 2.79 -11.46
N ALA A 33 -2.76 2.26 -12.55
CA ALA A 33 -2.29 0.87 -12.57
C ALA A 33 -0.91 0.75 -11.91
N ILE A 34 -0.73 -0.30 -11.11
CA ILE A 34 0.56 -0.66 -10.50
C ILE A 34 1.14 -1.90 -11.16
N GLY A 35 0.30 -2.71 -11.77
CA GLY A 35 0.67 -3.94 -12.44
C GLY A 35 -0.41 -4.39 -13.38
N PRO A 36 -0.28 -5.58 -14.00
CA PRO A 36 -1.22 -6.01 -15.05
C PRO A 36 -2.68 -6.06 -14.60
N ASN A 37 -2.95 -6.45 -13.37
CA ASN A 37 -4.31 -6.63 -12.86
C ASN A 37 -4.52 -5.93 -11.52
N VAL A 38 -3.66 -4.96 -11.19
CA VAL A 38 -3.71 -4.21 -9.94
C VAL A 38 -3.79 -2.73 -10.24
N TYR A 39 -4.83 -2.08 -9.72
CA TYR A 39 -4.95 -0.63 -9.88
C TYR A 39 -5.62 0.00 -8.66
N PHE A 40 -5.31 1.27 -8.46
CA PHE A 40 -6.02 2.13 -7.52
C PHE A 40 -7.03 2.98 -8.28
N GLU A 41 -8.23 3.09 -7.74
CA GLU A 41 -9.22 4.06 -8.19
C GLU A 41 -9.28 5.18 -7.16
N VAL A 42 -8.91 6.37 -7.56
CA VAL A 42 -8.75 7.52 -6.66
C VAL A 42 -9.72 8.61 -7.08
N ALA A 43 -10.48 9.13 -6.14
CA ALA A 43 -11.43 10.20 -6.39
C ALA A 43 -11.38 11.24 -5.27
N ARG A 44 -11.73 12.47 -5.59
CA ARG A 44 -11.84 13.52 -4.60
C ARG A 44 -13.13 13.37 -3.79
N MET A 45 -13.04 13.55 -2.48
CA MET A 45 -14.20 13.57 -1.60
C MET A 45 -14.87 14.94 -1.68
N LEU A 46 -16.08 14.97 -2.26
CA LEU A 46 -16.80 16.22 -2.54
C LEU A 46 -17.44 16.85 -1.30
N SER A 47 -17.65 16.06 -0.26
CA SER A 47 -18.33 16.50 0.97
C SER A 47 -17.43 17.23 1.96
N THR A 48 -16.12 17.32 1.68
CA THR A 48 -15.15 17.93 2.58
C THR A 48 -14.69 19.29 2.05
N LYS A 49 -14.39 20.22 2.97
CA LYS A 49 -13.81 21.52 2.62
C LYS A 49 -12.31 21.44 2.38
N GLU A 50 -11.67 20.34 2.79
CA GLU A 50 -10.25 20.12 2.68
C GLU A 50 -9.94 19.31 1.42
N PHE A 51 -8.67 19.33 1.01
CA PHE A 51 -8.19 18.46 -0.07
C PHE A 51 -8.11 17.03 0.45
N SER A 52 -9.16 16.26 0.21
CA SER A 52 -9.24 14.86 0.63
C SER A 52 -9.59 13.96 -0.54
N LEU A 53 -8.99 12.77 -0.52
CA LEU A 53 -9.20 11.74 -1.53
C LEU A 53 -9.78 10.48 -0.90
N SER A 54 -10.58 9.76 -1.67
CA SER A 54 -10.89 8.35 -1.41
C SER A 54 -10.07 7.51 -2.37
N CYS A 55 -9.62 6.36 -1.90
CA CYS A 55 -8.83 5.43 -2.70
C CYS A 55 -9.34 4.01 -2.52
N GLU A 56 -9.58 3.33 -3.63
CA GLU A 56 -10.01 1.94 -3.67
C GLU A 56 -8.94 1.10 -4.38
N LEU A 57 -8.57 -0.03 -3.78
CA LEU A 57 -7.62 -0.97 -4.38
C LEU A 57 -8.37 -2.13 -5.01
N TYR A 58 -8.10 -2.37 -6.29
CA TYR A 58 -8.67 -3.47 -7.06
C TYR A 58 -7.59 -4.43 -7.51
N VAL A 59 -7.88 -5.72 -7.37
CA VAL A 59 -7.04 -6.81 -7.88
C VAL A 59 -7.93 -7.73 -8.69
N ASP A 60 -7.59 -7.97 -9.95
CA ASP A 60 -8.38 -8.77 -10.89
C ASP A 60 -9.84 -8.30 -11.01
N GLY A 61 -10.05 -6.98 -10.94
CA GLY A 61 -11.38 -6.36 -11.00
C GLY A 61 -12.19 -6.45 -9.72
N ILE A 62 -11.62 -7.00 -8.64
CA ILE A 62 -12.30 -7.16 -7.35
C ILE A 62 -11.80 -6.12 -6.36
N LEU A 63 -12.71 -5.38 -5.74
CA LEU A 63 -12.40 -4.43 -4.68
C LEU A 63 -11.81 -5.15 -3.47
N LYS A 64 -10.60 -4.79 -3.06
CA LYS A 64 -9.92 -5.38 -1.91
C LYS A 64 -10.04 -4.52 -0.65
N CYS A 65 -9.90 -3.22 -0.78
CA CYS A 65 -10.06 -2.30 0.33
C CYS A 65 -10.32 -0.88 -0.16
N LYS A 66 -10.79 -0.05 0.75
CA LYS A 66 -11.05 1.36 0.51
C LYS A 66 -10.57 2.17 1.70
N ILE A 67 -9.93 3.29 1.43
CA ILE A 67 -9.55 4.28 2.43
C ILE A 67 -10.15 5.62 2.03
N ASP A 68 -10.84 6.27 2.96
CA ASP A 68 -11.38 7.61 2.81
C ASP A 68 -10.54 8.61 3.62
N GLY A 69 -10.52 9.86 3.18
CA GLY A 69 -9.87 10.93 3.92
C GLY A 69 -8.36 10.99 3.79
N ILE A 70 -7.82 10.57 2.64
CA ILE A 70 -6.40 10.77 2.35
C ILE A 70 -6.19 12.25 2.04
N HIS A 71 -5.42 12.94 2.87
CA HIS A 71 -5.17 14.37 2.71
C HIS A 71 -4.07 14.65 1.70
N PHE A 72 -4.21 15.74 0.98
CA PHE A 72 -3.15 16.27 0.13
C PHE A 72 -3.15 17.79 0.20
N THR A 73 -2.04 18.42 -0.14
CA THR A 73 -1.90 19.86 -0.20
C THR A 73 -1.52 20.29 -1.60
N ASP A 74 -1.77 21.54 -1.96
CA ASP A 74 -1.39 22.09 -3.26
C ASP A 74 0.11 22.40 -3.40
N THR A 75 0.88 22.24 -2.33
CA THR A 75 2.35 22.30 -2.41
C THR A 75 2.91 21.04 -3.05
N ALA A 76 3.71 21.21 -4.10
CA ALA A 76 4.11 20.13 -5.00
C ALA A 76 4.94 19.00 -4.35
N GLU A 77 5.49 19.23 -3.18
CA GLU A 77 6.48 18.34 -2.57
C GLU A 77 5.89 17.35 -1.55
N ASN A 78 4.68 17.61 -1.04
CA ASN A 78 4.09 16.79 0.01
C ASN A 78 3.16 15.73 -0.57
N ILE A 79 3.69 14.53 -0.78
CA ILE A 79 2.93 13.35 -1.21
C ILE A 79 2.81 12.32 -0.11
N GLN A 80 3.23 12.66 1.09
CA GLN A 80 3.43 11.75 2.21
C GLN A 80 2.19 10.92 2.52
N ASP A 81 1.04 11.55 2.70
CA ASP A 81 -0.19 10.87 3.06
C ASP A 81 -0.70 9.97 1.93
N ILE A 82 -0.57 10.43 0.69
CA ILE A 82 -0.95 9.63 -0.48
C ILE A 82 -0.06 8.39 -0.56
N LEU A 83 1.24 8.58 -0.52
CA LEU A 83 2.23 7.50 -0.60
C LEU A 83 2.05 6.49 0.53
N TYR A 84 1.88 6.96 1.76
CA TYR A 84 1.67 6.10 2.93
C TYR A 84 0.45 5.21 2.74
N ASN A 85 -0.67 5.79 2.37
CA ASN A 85 -1.92 5.03 2.24
C ASN A 85 -1.89 4.04 1.08
N LEU A 86 -1.38 4.43 -0.09
CA LEU A 86 -1.25 3.52 -1.23
C LEU A 86 -0.33 2.34 -0.90
N PHE A 87 0.81 2.63 -0.30
CA PHE A 87 1.79 1.61 0.06
C PHE A 87 1.24 0.66 1.11
N SER A 88 0.58 1.18 2.15
CA SER A 88 -0.03 0.37 3.21
C SER A 88 -1.13 -0.55 2.67
N MET A 89 -1.98 -0.04 1.78
CA MET A 89 -3.02 -0.86 1.12
C MET A 89 -2.39 -2.00 0.32
N TYR A 90 -1.35 -1.70 -0.44
CA TYR A 90 -0.65 -2.70 -1.24
C TYR A 90 -0.01 -3.79 -0.39
N VAL A 91 0.73 -3.40 0.64
CA VAL A 91 1.41 -4.35 1.53
C VAL A 91 0.37 -5.23 2.25
N GLU A 92 -0.68 -4.63 2.76
CA GLU A 92 -1.68 -5.35 3.54
C GLU A 92 -2.50 -6.34 2.69
N HIS A 93 -2.85 -5.97 1.46
CA HIS A 93 -3.80 -6.75 0.67
C HIS A 93 -3.18 -7.56 -0.46
N ILE A 94 -1.96 -7.26 -0.86
CA ILE A 94 -1.29 -7.95 -1.96
C ILE A 94 -0.08 -8.75 -1.47
N MET A 95 0.77 -8.13 -0.66
CA MET A 95 1.98 -8.79 -0.18
C MET A 95 1.75 -9.70 1.03
N LYS A 96 0.61 -9.60 1.69
CA LYS A 96 0.31 -10.38 2.90
C LYS A 96 0.39 -11.88 2.65
N PHE A 97 -0.09 -12.34 1.49
CA PHE A 97 -0.02 -13.74 1.13
C PHE A 97 1.41 -14.22 0.90
N ASP A 98 2.25 -13.38 0.28
CA ASP A 98 3.66 -13.70 0.09
C ASP A 98 4.41 -13.74 1.42
N LEU A 99 4.10 -12.82 2.33
CA LEU A 99 4.63 -12.83 3.69
C LEU A 99 4.22 -14.09 4.44
N TYR A 100 2.98 -14.52 4.29
CA TYR A 100 2.48 -15.77 4.86
C TYR A 100 3.29 -16.96 4.37
N ARG A 101 3.53 -17.07 3.06
CA ARG A 101 4.35 -18.13 2.49
C ARG A 101 5.78 -18.12 3.05
N LEU A 102 6.39 -16.95 3.15
CA LEU A 102 7.73 -16.79 3.71
C LEU A 102 7.75 -17.21 5.19
N TYR A 103 6.71 -16.85 5.94
CA TYR A 103 6.58 -17.22 7.33
C TYR A 103 6.50 -18.73 7.50
N LEU A 104 5.66 -19.41 6.73
CA LEU A 104 5.55 -20.88 6.75
C LEU A 104 6.90 -21.52 6.47
N LYS A 105 7.61 -21.05 5.46
CA LYS A 105 8.93 -21.59 5.10
C LYS A 105 9.94 -21.38 6.22
N ALA A 106 10.01 -20.19 6.78
CA ALA A 106 10.98 -19.85 7.83
C ALA A 106 10.73 -20.64 9.14
N LYS A 107 9.47 -20.89 9.48
CA LYS A 107 9.08 -21.63 10.68
C LYS A 107 8.90 -23.12 10.44
N ASN A 108 9.14 -23.60 9.23
CA ASN A 108 8.96 -25.00 8.83
C ASN A 108 7.54 -25.51 9.12
N LEU A 109 6.55 -24.69 8.79
CA LEU A 109 5.13 -24.99 8.94
C LEU A 109 4.48 -25.22 7.59
N ASN A 110 3.34 -25.90 7.57
CA ASN A 110 2.48 -25.99 6.39
C ASN A 110 1.13 -25.31 6.65
N SER A 111 0.34 -25.13 5.60
CA SER A 111 -0.95 -24.44 5.68
C SER A 111 -2.02 -25.17 6.52
N GLU A 112 -1.85 -26.46 6.77
CA GLU A 112 -2.74 -27.23 7.65
C GLU A 112 -2.43 -26.96 9.12
N MET A 113 -1.15 -26.73 9.45
CA MET A 113 -0.69 -26.43 10.81
C MET A 113 -0.92 -24.98 11.18
N PHE A 114 -0.83 -24.08 10.21
CA PHE A 114 -0.93 -22.63 10.40
C PHE A 114 -1.60 -22.02 9.18
N SER A 115 -2.89 -21.66 9.32
CA SER A 115 -3.69 -21.15 8.21
C SER A 115 -3.43 -19.67 7.94
N ILE A 116 -3.93 -19.19 6.82
CA ILE A 116 -3.88 -17.75 6.49
C ILE A 116 -4.67 -16.94 7.54
N ASP A 117 -5.73 -17.48 8.10
CA ASP A 117 -6.49 -16.81 9.16
C ASP A 117 -5.69 -16.71 10.44
N ASP A 118 -4.91 -17.74 10.78
CA ASP A 118 -3.97 -17.69 11.90
C ASP A 118 -2.91 -16.62 11.68
N PHE A 119 -2.40 -16.50 10.47
CA PHE A 119 -1.45 -15.45 10.10
C PHE A 119 -2.07 -14.06 10.18
N ASN A 120 -3.31 -13.89 9.76
CA ASN A 120 -4.02 -12.63 9.86
C ASN A 120 -4.17 -12.19 11.33
N SER A 121 -4.50 -13.15 12.22
CA SER A 121 -4.56 -12.88 13.65
C SER A 121 -3.21 -12.49 14.23
N LEU A 122 -2.12 -13.11 13.77
CA LEU A 122 -0.77 -12.74 14.16
C LEU A 122 -0.43 -11.31 13.72
N CYS A 123 -0.86 -10.91 12.53
CA CYS A 123 -0.63 -9.56 12.01
C CYS A 123 -1.39 -8.46 12.78
N GLU A 124 -2.41 -8.82 13.54
CA GLU A 124 -3.11 -7.87 14.43
C GLU A 124 -2.27 -7.49 15.65
N THR A 125 -1.35 -8.37 16.07
CA THR A 125 -0.52 -8.17 17.26
C THR A 125 0.93 -7.82 16.96
N LYS A 126 1.41 -8.12 15.75
CA LYS A 126 2.77 -7.84 15.33
C LYS A 126 2.77 -6.99 14.06
N SER A 127 3.65 -6.01 13.99
CA SER A 127 3.87 -5.23 12.78
C SER A 127 4.52 -6.08 11.70
N ILE A 128 4.35 -5.68 10.45
CA ILE A 128 5.02 -6.34 9.32
C ILE A 128 6.54 -6.32 9.49
N GLU A 129 7.09 -5.23 10.00
CA GLU A 129 8.53 -5.12 10.27
C GLU A 129 8.99 -6.15 11.30
N ASP A 130 8.25 -6.31 12.39
CA ASP A 130 8.58 -7.31 13.43
C ASP A 130 8.53 -8.73 12.85
N LEU A 131 7.55 -9.02 12.02
CA LEU A 131 7.43 -10.32 11.35
C LEU A 131 8.62 -10.58 10.41
N LEU A 132 9.02 -9.58 9.64
CA LEU A 132 10.17 -9.68 8.74
C LEU A 132 11.48 -9.96 9.51
N VAL A 133 11.68 -9.29 10.64
CA VAL A 133 12.83 -9.54 11.50
C VAL A 133 12.78 -10.96 12.06
N GLU A 134 11.63 -11.39 12.54
CA GLU A 134 11.44 -12.73 13.13
C GLU A 134 11.74 -13.85 12.15
N ILE A 135 11.34 -13.72 10.90
CA ILE A 135 11.57 -14.74 9.87
C ILE A 135 12.89 -14.59 9.16
N ASN A 136 13.74 -13.66 9.58
CA ASN A 136 15.02 -13.40 8.96
C ASN A 136 14.89 -13.14 7.45
N ALA A 137 13.87 -12.38 7.08
CA ALA A 137 13.54 -12.10 5.68
C ALA A 137 14.68 -11.39 4.96
N PRO A 138 14.75 -11.53 3.63
CA PRO A 138 15.75 -10.83 2.84
C PRO A 138 15.78 -9.34 3.16
N GLN A 139 16.97 -8.81 3.36
CA GLN A 139 17.20 -7.41 3.75
C GLN A 139 16.52 -6.40 2.81
N GLY A 140 16.21 -6.79 1.59
CA GLY A 140 15.54 -5.94 0.63
C GLY A 140 14.20 -5.37 1.10
N ILE A 141 13.40 -6.16 1.83
CA ILE A 141 12.11 -5.70 2.34
C ILE A 141 12.30 -4.72 3.49
N SER A 142 13.21 -5.03 4.44
CA SER A 142 13.57 -4.09 5.51
C SER A 142 14.10 -2.78 4.96
N TYR A 143 14.96 -2.86 3.95
CA TYR A 143 15.51 -1.68 3.29
C TYR A 143 14.39 -0.83 2.66
N ILE A 144 13.43 -1.46 2.00
CA ILE A 144 12.32 -0.74 1.38
C ILE A 144 11.45 -0.06 2.43
N ALA A 145 11.12 -0.76 3.52
CA ALA A 145 10.35 -0.20 4.62
C ALA A 145 11.04 1.01 5.25
N THR A 146 12.35 0.90 5.50
CA THR A 146 13.16 2.00 6.05
C THR A 146 13.22 3.18 5.08
N ARG A 147 13.41 2.91 3.78
CA ARG A 147 13.43 3.94 2.74
C ARG A 147 12.09 4.65 2.62
N TYR A 148 11.01 3.92 2.77
CA TYR A 148 9.66 4.49 2.77
C TYR A 148 9.50 5.57 3.84
N GLU A 149 9.96 5.30 5.05
CA GLU A 149 9.94 6.28 6.16
C GLU A 149 10.80 7.51 5.87
N ASN A 150 11.81 7.39 5.03
CA ASN A 150 12.78 8.45 4.71
C ASN A 150 12.41 9.28 3.46
N PHE A 151 11.28 9.01 2.82
CA PHE A 151 10.83 9.77 1.64
C PHE A 151 10.00 11.01 1.99
N TYR A 152 10.00 11.39 3.23
CA TYR A 152 9.27 12.56 3.70
C TYR A 152 10.09 13.83 3.62
#